data_ce0e7c66f67be380b22f8e45c072a20d
#
_entry.id   ce0e7c66f67be380b22f8e45c072a20d
#
_cell.length_a   1.000
_cell.length_b   1.000
_cell.length_c   1.000
_cell.angle_alpha   90.00
_cell.angle_beta   90.00
_cell.angle_gamma   90.00
#
_symmetry.space_group_name_H-M   'P 1'
#
loop_
_entity.id
_entity.type
_entity.pdbx_description
1 polymer ?
#
loop_
_entity_poly.entity_id
_entity_poly.type
_entity_poly.pdbx_seq_one_letter_code
_entity_poly.pdbx_strand_id
1 'polypeptide(L)'
;MFVWGASEFFSERSFFVILQKINRMRILQEVEKHIKVDAEIERFFYEECETRTIEKGKLLSEQNHYNRNIYFVEEGMLRMFYYENGKDITSNFYSEGKITANIDTIFKNELSKNNIETIEKSIITTCNYHKLEELCSVSLTAANF
;
A
#
# COMPACT_ATOMS: atom_id res chain seq x y z
N MET A 1 2.33 0.09 32.03
CA MET A 1 0.98 0.13 31.54
C MET A 1 0.64 1.52 31.08
N PHE A 2 0.02 1.56 29.99
CA PHE A 2 -0.49 2.76 29.46
C PHE A 2 -1.81 3.11 30.15
N VAL A 3 -1.81 4.25 30.77
CA VAL A 3 -2.99 4.74 31.47
C VAL A 3 -3.61 5.82 30.63
N TRP A 4 -4.75 5.56 30.10
CA TRP A 4 -5.54 6.57 29.43
C TRP A 4 -6.16 7.47 30.48
N GLY A 5 -5.82 8.72 30.43
CA GLY A 5 -6.50 9.69 31.23
C GLY A 5 -7.92 9.82 30.72
N ALA A 6 -8.87 9.58 31.58
CA ALA A 6 -10.28 9.85 31.40
C ALA A 6 -10.78 9.98 29.94
N SER A 7 -11.71 10.86 29.70
CA SER A 7 -12.32 11.07 28.38
C SER A 7 -11.41 11.68 27.32
N GLU A 8 -10.25 12.17 27.69
CA GLU A 8 -9.35 12.87 26.77
C GLU A 8 -8.83 11.98 25.65
N PHE A 9 -8.68 10.68 25.93
CA PHE A 9 -8.04 9.76 25.03
C PHE A 9 -8.99 8.95 24.18
N PHE A 10 -10.28 8.97 24.52
CA PHE A 10 -11.28 8.18 23.79
C PHE A 10 -12.20 9.05 22.95
N SER A 11 -11.65 10.09 22.33
CA SER A 11 -12.36 10.78 21.26
C SER A 11 -12.48 9.85 20.05
N GLU A 12 -13.48 10.05 19.23
CA GLU A 12 -13.63 9.32 17.96
C GLU A 12 -12.37 9.42 17.10
N ARG A 13 -11.74 10.59 17.11
CA ARG A 13 -10.51 10.85 16.36
C ARG A 13 -9.36 9.97 16.83
N SER A 14 -9.16 9.86 18.15
CA SER A 14 -8.10 9.03 18.73
C SER A 14 -8.33 7.56 18.43
N PHE A 15 -9.56 7.10 18.56
CA PHE A 15 -9.94 5.74 18.21
C PHE A 15 -9.70 5.44 16.74
N PHE A 16 -10.05 6.37 15.86
CA PHE A 16 -9.85 6.24 14.41
C PHE A 16 -8.37 6.14 14.06
N VAL A 17 -7.52 6.96 14.67
CA VAL A 17 -6.07 6.91 14.48
C VAL A 17 -5.49 5.57 14.92
N ILE A 18 -5.95 5.04 16.06
CA ILE A 18 -5.53 3.73 16.56
C ILE A 18 -5.93 2.63 15.57
N LEU A 19 -7.16 2.66 15.05
CA LEU A 19 -7.61 1.69 14.05
C LEU A 19 -6.77 1.75 12.77
N GLN A 20 -6.42 2.93 12.31
CA GLN A 20 -5.54 3.09 11.14
C GLN A 20 -4.16 2.47 11.39
N LYS A 21 -3.60 2.66 12.57
CA LYS A 21 -2.32 2.05 12.94
C LYS A 21 -2.41 0.53 12.98
N ILE A 22 -3.49 -0.01 13.53
CA ILE A 22 -3.72 -1.45 13.56
C ILE A 22 -3.82 -2.01 12.14
N ASN A 23 -4.53 -1.32 11.25
CA ASN A 23 -4.66 -1.76 9.86
C ASN A 23 -3.31 -1.78 9.15
N ARG A 24 -2.43 -0.81 9.43
CA ARG A 24 -1.07 -0.80 8.89
C ARG A 24 -0.21 -1.96 9.39
N MET A 25 -0.55 -2.50 10.54
CA MET A 25 0.22 -3.61 11.12
C MET A 25 0.27 -4.85 10.22
N ARG A 26 -0.71 -5.05 9.36
CA ARG A 26 -0.70 -6.18 8.43
C ARG A 26 0.46 -6.07 7.44
N ILE A 27 0.70 -4.90 6.86
CA ILE A 27 1.85 -4.73 5.95
C ILE A 27 3.17 -4.93 6.70
N LEU A 28 3.27 -4.47 7.93
CA LEU A 28 4.46 -4.70 8.75
C LEU A 28 4.68 -6.19 9.04
N GLN A 29 3.63 -6.93 9.31
CA GLN A 29 3.71 -8.39 9.50
C GLN A 29 4.21 -9.09 8.24
N GLU A 30 3.78 -8.66 7.06
CA GLU A 30 4.28 -9.21 5.80
C GLU A 30 5.75 -8.88 5.59
N VAL A 31 6.15 -7.65 5.87
CA VAL A 31 7.54 -7.21 5.76
C VAL A 31 8.45 -7.98 6.72
N GLU A 32 7.99 -8.23 7.95
CA GLU A 32 8.74 -8.97 8.97
C GLU A 32 9.09 -10.41 8.56
N LYS A 33 8.34 -10.99 7.64
CA LYS A 33 8.65 -12.32 7.10
C LYS A 33 9.93 -12.35 6.27
N HIS A 34 10.38 -11.21 5.80
CA HIS A 34 11.51 -11.07 4.90
C HIS A 34 12.71 -10.36 5.53
N ILE A 35 12.46 -9.39 6.39
CA ILE A 35 13.50 -8.59 7.06
C ILE A 35 13.11 -8.31 8.51
N LYS A 36 14.11 -7.95 9.30
CA LYS A 36 13.88 -7.44 10.66
C LYS A 36 13.41 -5.99 10.56
N VAL A 37 12.23 -5.71 11.08
CA VAL A 37 11.68 -4.35 11.12
C VAL A 37 12.30 -3.58 12.29
N ASP A 38 12.97 -2.48 11.99
CA ASP A 38 13.48 -1.55 12.97
C ASP A 38 12.54 -0.35 13.13
N ALA A 39 12.87 0.55 14.06
CA ALA A 39 12.05 1.73 14.34
C ALA A 39 11.92 2.66 13.13
N GLU A 40 12.93 2.73 12.29
CA GLU A 40 12.94 3.57 11.10
C GLU A 40 11.99 3.05 10.03
N ILE A 41 12.01 1.73 9.80
CA ILE A 41 11.09 1.08 8.86
C ILE A 41 9.64 1.23 9.35
N GLU A 42 9.41 0.99 10.64
CA GLU A 42 8.07 1.13 11.23
C GLU A 42 7.55 2.55 11.06
N ARG A 43 8.38 3.55 11.36
CA ARG A 43 8.03 4.96 11.19
C ARG A 43 7.68 5.28 9.74
N PHE A 44 8.43 4.76 8.78
CA PHE A 44 8.14 4.94 7.36
C PHE A 44 6.72 4.50 7.01
N PHE A 45 6.33 3.30 7.43
CA PHE A 45 4.99 2.79 7.12
C PHE A 45 3.89 3.58 7.82
N TYR A 46 4.14 4.12 8.99
CA TYR A 46 3.15 4.93 9.68
C TYR A 46 3.05 6.36 9.17
N GLU A 47 4.14 6.96 8.74
CA GLU A 47 4.20 8.37 8.37
C GLU A 47 4.16 8.61 6.86
N GLU A 48 4.79 7.75 6.07
CA GLU A 48 4.97 7.98 4.65
C GLU A 48 4.02 7.17 3.76
N CYS A 49 3.38 6.17 4.31
CA CYS A 49 2.38 5.38 3.60
C CYS A 49 0.98 5.77 4.06
N GLU A 50 0.03 5.71 3.14
CA GLU A 50 -1.36 6.05 3.41
C GLU A 50 -2.23 4.80 3.32
N THR A 51 -3.06 4.57 4.33
CA THR A 51 -4.04 3.49 4.34
C THR A 51 -5.43 4.07 4.22
N ARG A 52 -6.16 3.66 3.20
CA ARG A 52 -7.52 4.16 2.94
C ARG A 52 -8.48 3.03 2.60
N THR A 53 -9.74 3.25 2.95
CA THR A 53 -10.85 2.44 2.46
C THR A 53 -11.26 2.98 1.08
N ILE A 54 -11.30 2.10 0.10
CA ILE A 54 -11.61 2.45 -1.29
C ILE A 54 -12.82 1.64 -1.74
N GLU A 55 -13.81 2.31 -2.30
CA GLU A 55 -15.01 1.67 -2.79
C GLU A 55 -14.71 0.78 -4.01
N LYS A 56 -15.63 -0.13 -4.30
CA LYS A 56 -15.57 -1.01 -5.47
C LYS A 56 -15.49 -0.21 -6.78
N GLY A 57 -14.69 -0.68 -7.71
CA GLY A 57 -14.65 -0.13 -9.07
C GLY A 57 -13.81 1.13 -9.20
N LYS A 58 -12.92 1.41 -8.28
CA LYS A 58 -12.04 2.58 -8.33
C LYS A 58 -10.69 2.23 -8.90
N LEU A 59 -10.24 3.03 -9.86
CA LEU A 59 -8.90 2.92 -10.42
C LEU A 59 -7.89 3.52 -9.46
N LEU A 60 -6.87 2.74 -9.12
CA LEU A 60 -5.72 3.18 -8.35
C LEU A 60 -4.59 3.62 -9.28
N SER A 61 -4.50 2.99 -10.43
CA SER A 61 -3.50 3.28 -11.44
C SER A 61 -4.10 3.07 -12.81
N GLU A 62 -3.75 3.95 -13.75
CA GLU A 62 -4.30 3.94 -15.11
C GLU A 62 -3.25 3.61 -16.15
N GLN A 63 -3.66 2.86 -17.16
CA GLN A 63 -2.87 2.56 -18.36
C GLN A 63 -2.49 3.88 -19.05
N ASN A 64 -1.26 3.94 -19.57
CA ASN A 64 -0.68 5.11 -20.24
C ASN A 64 -0.43 6.33 -19.33
N HIS A 65 -0.32 6.11 -18.02
CA HIS A 65 0.07 7.12 -17.06
C HIS A 65 1.33 6.70 -16.33
N TYR A 66 2.03 7.67 -15.74
CA TYR A 66 3.13 7.39 -14.83
C TYR A 66 2.57 7.28 -13.41
N ASN A 67 2.73 6.11 -12.81
CA ASN A 67 2.33 5.89 -11.43
C ASN A 67 3.41 5.07 -10.74
N ARG A 68 4.06 5.67 -9.75
CA ARG A 68 5.15 5.07 -8.98
C ARG A 68 4.73 4.62 -7.59
N ASN A 69 3.45 4.44 -7.38
CA ASN A 69 2.94 3.93 -6.12
C ASN A 69 2.96 2.41 -6.07
N ILE A 70 3.20 1.92 -4.87
CA ILE A 70 3.09 0.50 -4.54
C ILE A 70 1.85 0.33 -3.69
N TYR A 71 1.06 -0.69 -3.97
CA TYR A 71 -0.21 -0.95 -3.31
C TYR A 71 -0.14 -2.27 -2.55
N PHE A 72 -0.48 -2.22 -1.28
CA PHE A 72 -0.64 -3.40 -0.44
C PHE A 72 -2.11 -3.59 -0.09
N VAL A 73 -2.62 -4.81 -0.29
CA VAL A 73 -4.02 -5.15 0.01
C VAL A 73 -4.12 -5.54 1.48
N GLU A 74 -4.60 -4.62 2.31
CA GLU A 74 -4.89 -4.89 3.71
C GLU A 74 -6.13 -5.77 3.83
N GLU A 75 -7.15 -5.47 3.04
CA GLU A 75 -8.41 -6.17 3.00
C GLU A 75 -9.06 -5.95 1.64
N GLY A 76 -9.74 -6.95 1.11
CA GLY A 76 -10.42 -6.85 -0.17
C GLY A 76 -9.64 -7.46 -1.32
N MET A 77 -9.82 -6.93 -2.52
CA MET A 77 -9.20 -7.45 -3.72
C MET A 77 -9.02 -6.41 -4.81
N LEU A 78 -7.86 -6.45 -5.44
CA LEU A 78 -7.53 -5.66 -6.62
C LEU A 78 -7.42 -6.58 -7.83
N ARG A 79 -7.63 -6.04 -9.02
CA ARG A 79 -7.23 -6.68 -10.28
C ARG A 79 -6.32 -5.76 -11.07
N MET A 80 -5.41 -6.37 -11.82
CA MET A 80 -4.62 -5.72 -12.84
C MET A 80 -5.19 -6.11 -14.19
N PHE A 81 -5.45 -5.14 -15.05
CA PHE A 81 -6.05 -5.37 -16.35
C PHE A 81 -5.58 -4.35 -17.37
N TYR A 82 -5.76 -4.65 -18.63
CA TYR A 82 -5.45 -3.74 -19.72
C TYR A 82 -6.48 -3.87 -20.83
N TYR A 83 -6.54 -2.86 -21.67
CA TYR A 83 -7.38 -2.89 -22.87
C TYR A 83 -6.50 -3.21 -24.07
N GLU A 84 -6.94 -4.19 -24.86
CA GLU A 84 -6.33 -4.57 -26.11
C GLU A 84 -7.42 -4.77 -27.14
N ASN A 85 -7.36 -4.01 -28.25
CA ASN A 85 -8.39 -4.03 -29.30
C ASN A 85 -9.81 -3.84 -28.75
N GLY A 86 -9.96 -2.93 -27.79
CA GLY A 86 -11.24 -2.62 -27.14
C GLY A 86 -11.72 -3.66 -26.13
N LYS A 87 -10.93 -4.69 -25.85
CA LYS A 87 -11.27 -5.74 -24.88
C LYS A 87 -10.58 -5.51 -23.55
N ASP A 88 -11.33 -5.69 -22.49
CA ASP A 88 -10.82 -5.68 -21.10
C ASP A 88 -10.23 -7.05 -20.81
N ILE A 89 -8.92 -7.08 -20.53
CA ILE A 89 -8.20 -8.33 -20.26
C ILE A 89 -7.57 -8.25 -18.85
N THR A 90 -8.07 -9.09 -17.95
CA THR A 90 -7.49 -9.20 -16.61
C THR A 90 -6.25 -10.09 -16.64
N SER A 91 -5.13 -9.57 -16.16
CA SER A 91 -3.88 -10.32 -16.09
C SER A 91 -3.64 -10.94 -14.71
N ASN A 92 -4.07 -10.28 -13.63
CA ASN A 92 -3.84 -10.75 -12.27
C ASN A 92 -4.90 -10.26 -11.30
N PHE A 93 -5.07 -11.04 -10.22
CA PHE A 93 -5.84 -10.65 -9.03
C PHE A 93 -4.91 -10.60 -7.83
N TYR A 94 -5.15 -9.63 -6.94
CA TYR A 94 -4.38 -9.45 -5.72
C TYR A 94 -5.32 -9.44 -4.52
N SER A 95 -5.26 -10.48 -3.73
CA SER A 95 -6.04 -10.64 -2.50
C SER A 95 -5.29 -10.09 -1.29
N GLU A 96 -5.87 -10.22 -0.11
CA GLU A 96 -5.27 -9.78 1.14
C GLU A 96 -3.83 -10.26 1.31
N GLY A 97 -2.96 -9.37 1.76
CA GLY A 97 -1.55 -9.65 1.97
C GLY A 97 -0.69 -9.54 0.72
N LYS A 98 -1.26 -9.27 -0.45
CA LYS A 98 -0.52 -9.15 -1.70
C LYS A 98 -0.12 -7.72 -2.00
N ILE A 99 0.98 -7.59 -2.74
CA ILE A 99 1.53 -6.31 -3.18
C ILE A 99 1.47 -6.24 -4.70
N THR A 100 1.13 -5.08 -5.23
CA THR A 100 1.16 -4.81 -6.66
C THR A 100 1.63 -3.40 -6.97
N ALA A 101 2.13 -3.20 -8.18
CA ALA A 101 2.59 -1.92 -8.70
C ALA A 101 2.73 -1.99 -10.21
N ASN A 102 2.85 -0.84 -10.87
CA ASN A 102 3.22 -0.79 -12.28
C ASN A 102 4.73 -0.85 -12.44
N ILE A 103 5.21 -2.05 -12.65
CA ILE A 103 6.64 -2.37 -12.71
C ILE A 103 7.34 -1.60 -13.85
N ASP A 104 6.69 -1.44 -14.99
CA ASP A 104 7.26 -0.72 -16.13
C ASP A 104 7.59 0.73 -15.78
N THR A 105 6.71 1.39 -15.04
CA THR A 105 6.96 2.77 -14.60
C THR A 105 8.04 2.84 -13.54
N ILE A 106 8.01 1.92 -12.57
CA ILE A 106 8.96 1.93 -11.45
C ILE A 106 10.38 1.65 -11.91
N PHE A 107 10.58 0.60 -12.70
CA PHE A 107 11.93 0.14 -13.07
C PHE A 107 12.42 0.62 -14.43
N LYS A 108 11.52 0.89 -15.37
CA LYS A 108 11.89 1.30 -16.72
C LYS A 108 11.59 2.75 -17.06
N ASN A 109 10.91 3.46 -16.15
CA ASN A 109 10.45 4.84 -16.38
C ASN A 109 9.57 4.96 -17.64
N GLU A 110 8.77 3.95 -17.90
CA GLU A 110 7.83 3.90 -19.02
C GLU A 110 6.40 4.15 -18.55
N LEU A 111 5.52 4.50 -19.47
CA LEU A 111 4.10 4.60 -19.18
C LEU A 111 3.54 3.25 -18.74
N SER A 112 2.63 3.29 -17.80
CA SER A 112 1.96 2.10 -17.30
C SER A 112 1.24 1.34 -18.41
N LYS A 113 1.46 0.05 -18.51
CA LYS A 113 0.79 -0.83 -19.46
C LYS A 113 -0.52 -1.41 -18.91
N ASN A 114 -0.75 -1.23 -17.62
CA ASN A 114 -1.88 -1.84 -16.94
C ASN A 114 -2.65 -0.83 -16.12
N ASN A 115 -3.93 -1.14 -15.92
CA ASN A 115 -4.78 -0.52 -14.94
C ASN A 115 -4.80 -1.38 -13.68
N ILE A 116 -4.98 -0.75 -12.53
CA ILE A 116 -5.19 -1.45 -11.26
C ILE A 116 -6.46 -0.86 -10.65
N GLU A 117 -7.44 -1.72 -10.34
CA GLU A 117 -8.70 -1.29 -9.74
C GLU A 117 -9.16 -2.22 -8.62
N THR A 118 -10.01 -1.66 -7.76
CA THR A 118 -10.71 -2.44 -6.74
C THR A 118 -11.89 -3.19 -7.38
N ILE A 119 -12.01 -4.49 -7.11
CA ILE A 119 -13.15 -5.27 -7.55
C ILE A 119 -14.18 -5.52 -6.45
N GLU A 120 -13.85 -5.10 -5.24
CA GLU A 120 -14.75 -5.01 -4.10
C GLU A 120 -14.26 -3.88 -3.19
N LYS A 121 -15.07 -3.47 -2.22
CA LYS A 121 -14.66 -2.48 -1.23
C LYS A 121 -13.40 -3.00 -0.52
N SER A 122 -12.33 -2.22 -0.51
CA SER A 122 -11.02 -2.66 -0.08
C SER A 122 -10.36 -1.64 0.85
N ILE A 123 -9.45 -2.12 1.68
CA ILE A 123 -8.56 -1.29 2.46
C ILE A 123 -7.16 -1.46 1.87
N ILE A 124 -6.59 -0.37 1.38
CA ILE A 124 -5.34 -0.39 0.64
C ILE A 124 -4.33 0.54 1.29
N THR A 125 -3.11 0.03 1.51
CA THR A 125 -1.97 0.83 1.91
C THR A 125 -1.16 1.19 0.68
N THR A 126 -0.97 2.48 0.45
CA THR A 126 -0.24 3.01 -0.69
C THR A 126 1.06 3.63 -0.23
N CYS A 127 2.17 3.23 -0.84
CA CYS A 127 3.49 3.76 -0.56
C CYS A 127 4.10 4.28 -1.85
N ASN A 128 4.73 5.45 -1.80
CA ASN A 128 5.44 6.00 -2.95
C ASN A 128 6.81 5.32 -3.10
N TYR A 129 7.13 4.86 -4.31
CA TYR A 129 8.39 4.17 -4.56
C TYR A 129 9.62 5.02 -4.28
N HIS A 130 9.61 6.30 -4.61
CA HIS A 130 10.74 7.18 -4.32
C HIS A 130 11.04 7.29 -2.84
N LYS A 131 10.00 7.37 -2.01
CA LYS A 131 10.16 7.40 -0.56
C LYS A 131 10.68 6.09 -0.03
N LEU A 132 10.24 4.98 -0.58
CA LEU A 132 10.77 3.67 -0.24
C LEU A 132 12.25 3.54 -0.65
N GLU A 133 12.61 4.05 -1.82
CA GLU A 133 13.99 4.08 -2.29
C GLU A 133 14.88 4.92 -1.38
N GLU A 134 14.40 6.08 -0.92
CA GLU A 134 15.10 6.91 0.06
C GLU A 134 15.33 6.16 1.37
N LEU A 135 14.32 5.44 1.85
CA LEU A 135 14.47 4.59 3.04
C LEU A 135 15.57 3.55 2.84
N CYS A 136 15.60 2.88 1.70
CA CYS A 136 16.63 1.89 1.37
C CYS A 136 18.03 2.49 1.33
N SER A 137 18.17 3.76 0.97
CA SER A 137 19.48 4.43 0.92
C SER A 137 20.07 4.75 2.29
N VAL A 138 19.21 4.88 3.32
CA VAL A 138 19.63 5.24 4.69
C VAL A 138 19.55 4.08 5.68
N SER A 139 18.91 2.97 5.32
CA SER A 139 18.73 1.80 6.18
C SER A 139 19.27 0.55 5.48
N LEU A 140 20.30 -0.08 6.06
CA LEU A 140 20.82 -1.35 5.55
C LEU A 140 19.78 -2.46 5.63
N THR A 141 18.95 -2.44 6.65
CA THR A 141 17.88 -3.41 6.83
C THR A 141 16.84 -3.29 5.73
N ALA A 142 16.39 -2.07 5.43
CA ALA A 142 15.43 -1.81 4.38
C ALA A 142 15.99 -2.14 2.99
N ALA A 143 17.27 -1.93 2.74
CA ALA A 143 17.92 -2.23 1.47
C ALA A 143 17.90 -3.74 1.13
N ASN A 144 17.75 -4.59 2.12
CA ASN A 144 17.66 -6.05 1.95
C ASN A 144 16.22 -6.55 1.72
N PHE A 145 15.27 -5.66 1.81
CA PHE A 145 13.87 -5.99 1.51
C PHE A 145 13.63 -6.04 0.02
#